data_7c0ece7b86db6f2072a433c8259c812d
#
_entry.id   7c0ece7b86db6f2072a433c8259c812d
#
_cell.length_a   1.000
_cell.length_b   1.000
_cell.length_c   1.000
_cell.angle_alpha   90.00
_cell.angle_beta   90.00
_cell.angle_gamma   90.00
#
_symmetry.space_group_name_H-M   'P 1'
#
loop_
_entity.id
_entity.type
_entity.pdbx_description
1 polymer ?
#
loop_
_entity_poly.entity_id
_entity_poly.type
_entity_poly.pdbx_seq_one_letter_code
_entity_poly.pdbx_strand_id
1 'polypeptide(L)'
;MTTSLMIANRQAWFGKGSIQQLIPLLHAESQTTLLFTCRSFLNGPLYAELAPALTPLLVGREIVAHEASPQEIDQWVVRWRGQVQRVVAIGGGSVLDAAKAFAALIEHPLPTLRYMEKVGDSKISGATLPLIAIPTTAGTGSEVTQNAVITDTQVTKVKASLRHNNFVPQVAILDPDLLKGAPDHVLAYCAIDAFTHLFEAYLSKTASSLSREMSLSGIHQFLCAWPVLKQSDEAREAIMQASYLGGLTLSMAGLGVIHGIAGEVGALRDYHHGQVCGRLLLPFLELLGESEQPQQRALMTELALRLFPEEQDSPARFLIDFITRHAIAPFWQDELSLSKAELAIVLEKSNSKNSWLSYTTEQRRLMIDGAFLIETQ
;
A
#
# COMPACT_ATOMS: atom_id res chain seq x y z
N MET A 1 -5.32 14.31 24.89
CA MET A 1 -4.91 14.58 23.48
C MET A 1 -3.81 13.59 23.15
N THR A 2 -4.00 12.75 22.15
CA THR A 2 -2.97 11.82 21.65
C THR A 2 -2.05 12.61 20.72
N THR A 3 -0.75 12.58 20.97
CA THR A 3 0.26 13.10 20.05
C THR A 3 0.26 12.24 18.78
N SER A 4 0.20 12.86 17.60
CA SER A 4 0.29 12.20 16.31
C SER A 4 1.57 12.64 15.61
N LEU A 5 2.30 11.69 15.03
CA LEU A 5 3.49 11.93 14.24
C LEU A 5 3.16 11.76 12.77
N MET A 6 3.47 12.76 11.95
CA MET A 6 3.44 12.66 10.50
C MET A 6 4.86 12.73 9.96
N ILE A 7 5.25 11.76 9.15
CA ILE A 7 6.50 11.76 8.40
C ILE A 7 6.11 11.65 6.93
N ALA A 8 6.67 12.53 6.11
CA ALA A 8 6.40 12.61 4.69
C ALA A 8 7.70 12.83 3.90
N ASN A 9 7.61 12.77 2.59
CA ASN A 9 8.73 13.09 1.69
C ASN A 9 9.22 14.53 1.93
N ARG A 10 10.49 14.77 1.67
CA ARG A 10 11.03 16.15 1.61
C ARG A 10 10.45 16.94 0.44
N GLN A 11 10.19 16.21 -0.69
CA GLN A 11 9.56 16.76 -1.88
C GLN A 11 8.59 15.72 -2.45
N ALA A 12 7.43 16.17 -2.88
CA ALA A 12 6.48 15.35 -3.63
C ALA A 12 5.96 16.14 -4.84
N TRP A 13 6.09 15.55 -6.02
CA TRP A 13 5.66 16.12 -7.29
C TRP A 13 4.40 15.42 -7.75
N PHE A 14 3.37 16.18 -8.06
CA PHE A 14 2.08 15.66 -8.48
C PHE A 14 1.71 16.17 -9.87
N GLY A 15 0.98 15.35 -10.60
CA GLY A 15 0.33 15.71 -11.85
C GLY A 15 1.03 15.15 -13.08
N LYS A 16 0.30 15.24 -14.18
CA LYS A 16 0.69 14.73 -15.49
C LYS A 16 2.03 15.32 -15.96
N GLY A 17 2.95 14.47 -16.40
CA GLY A 17 4.28 14.86 -16.86
C GLY A 17 5.28 15.11 -15.71
N SER A 18 4.89 14.93 -14.45
CA SER A 18 5.81 15.17 -13.31
C SER A 18 7.02 14.24 -13.32
N ILE A 19 6.99 13.10 -14.00
CA ILE A 19 8.14 12.21 -14.18
C ILE A 19 9.35 12.91 -14.83
N GLN A 20 9.13 13.98 -15.60
CA GLN A 20 10.18 14.78 -16.20
C GLN A 20 11.07 15.48 -15.16
N GLN A 21 10.62 15.61 -13.90
CA GLN A 21 11.42 16.14 -12.80
C GLN A 21 12.58 15.18 -12.40
N LEU A 22 12.50 13.89 -12.77
CA LEU A 22 13.55 12.92 -12.42
C LEU A 22 14.91 13.34 -12.93
N ILE A 23 15.03 13.72 -14.20
CA ILE A 23 16.32 14.04 -14.82
C ILE A 23 16.99 15.26 -14.15
N PRO A 24 16.32 16.41 -13.95
CA PRO A 24 16.85 17.52 -13.18
C PRO A 24 17.30 17.14 -11.76
N LEU A 25 16.49 16.32 -11.05
CA LEU A 25 16.84 15.86 -9.71
C LEU A 25 18.12 14.99 -9.69
N LEU A 26 18.32 14.16 -10.71
CA LEU A 26 19.53 13.34 -10.83
C LEU A 26 20.77 14.19 -11.13
N HIS A 27 20.62 15.29 -11.89
CA HIS A 27 21.71 16.22 -12.19
C HIS A 27 22.05 17.17 -11.03
N ALA A 28 21.10 17.47 -10.16
CA ALA A 28 21.30 18.40 -9.05
C ALA A 28 22.42 17.95 -8.09
N GLU A 29 22.60 16.65 -7.94
CA GLU A 29 23.63 16.05 -7.09
C GLU A 29 24.34 14.94 -7.87
N SER A 30 25.67 15.03 -7.96
CA SER A 30 26.49 14.01 -8.63
C SER A 30 26.65 12.77 -7.75
N GLN A 31 25.65 11.89 -7.78
CA GLN A 31 25.60 10.65 -6.99
C GLN A 31 25.48 9.43 -7.91
N THR A 32 26.22 8.37 -7.60
CA THR A 32 26.08 7.08 -8.28
C THR A 32 24.70 6.49 -7.99
N THR A 33 23.88 6.34 -9.04
CA THR A 33 22.46 6.02 -8.92
C THR A 33 22.14 4.63 -9.45
N LEU A 34 21.46 3.80 -8.66
CA LEU A 34 20.93 2.50 -9.05
C LEU A 34 19.42 2.59 -9.26
N LEU A 35 18.92 2.02 -10.36
CA LEU A 35 17.50 1.95 -10.69
C LEU A 35 16.92 0.60 -10.27
N PHE A 36 15.86 0.62 -9.45
CA PHE A 36 14.96 -0.51 -9.26
C PHE A 36 13.72 -0.30 -10.12
N THR A 37 13.33 -1.32 -10.89
CA THR A 37 12.17 -1.19 -11.79
C THR A 37 11.57 -2.56 -12.15
N CYS A 38 10.50 -2.56 -12.94
CA CYS A 38 9.85 -3.77 -13.45
C CYS A 38 9.88 -3.82 -14.99
N ARG A 39 9.68 -5.02 -15.53
CA ARG A 39 9.68 -5.23 -16.99
C ARG A 39 8.58 -4.45 -17.71
N SER A 40 7.41 -4.30 -17.10
CA SER A 40 6.29 -3.56 -17.69
C SER A 40 6.64 -2.09 -17.94
N PHE A 41 7.31 -1.43 -16.99
CA PHE A 41 7.79 -0.06 -17.18
C PHE A 41 8.86 0.03 -18.27
N LEU A 42 9.86 -0.88 -18.26
CA LEU A 42 10.95 -0.89 -19.26
C LEU A 42 10.43 -1.10 -20.68
N ASN A 43 9.33 -1.78 -20.86
CA ASN A 43 8.70 -2.03 -22.16
C ASN A 43 7.67 -0.95 -22.54
N GLY A 44 7.43 0.01 -21.66
CA GLY A 44 6.44 1.07 -21.86
C GLY A 44 6.96 2.29 -22.62
N PRO A 45 6.06 3.08 -23.22
CA PRO A 45 6.45 4.26 -24.01
C PRO A 45 7.15 5.33 -23.16
N LEU A 46 6.74 5.55 -21.92
CA LEU A 46 7.39 6.54 -21.04
C LEU A 46 8.86 6.20 -20.76
N TYR A 47 9.19 4.92 -20.60
CA TYR A 47 10.60 4.54 -20.49
C TYR A 47 11.38 4.81 -21.78
N ALA A 48 10.79 4.52 -22.93
CA ALA A 48 11.44 4.79 -24.22
C ALA A 48 11.78 6.28 -24.39
N GLU A 49 10.93 7.18 -23.93
CA GLU A 49 11.18 8.63 -23.93
C GLU A 49 12.26 9.04 -22.92
N LEU A 50 12.27 8.45 -21.73
CA LEU A 50 13.21 8.80 -20.67
C LEU A 50 14.59 8.16 -20.83
N ALA A 51 14.68 6.97 -21.42
CA ALA A 51 15.88 6.15 -21.45
C ALA A 51 17.12 6.85 -22.01
N PRO A 52 17.05 7.68 -23.10
CA PRO A 52 18.22 8.38 -23.59
C PRO A 52 18.88 9.32 -22.57
N ALA A 53 18.08 10.00 -21.76
CA ALA A 53 18.57 10.90 -20.72
C ALA A 53 18.86 10.18 -19.39
N LEU A 54 18.08 9.16 -19.05
CA LEU A 54 18.16 8.46 -17.78
C LEU A 54 19.34 7.46 -17.74
N THR A 55 19.50 6.66 -18.78
CA THR A 55 20.48 5.55 -18.79
C THR A 55 21.91 6.00 -18.51
N PRO A 56 22.41 7.12 -19.07
CA PRO A 56 23.78 7.60 -18.78
C PRO A 56 24.01 8.01 -17.32
N LEU A 57 22.94 8.25 -16.55
CA LEU A 57 23.00 8.67 -15.14
C LEU A 57 22.98 7.49 -14.16
N LEU A 58 22.84 6.26 -14.66
CA LEU A 58 22.71 5.06 -13.84
C LEU A 58 24.00 4.24 -13.86
N VAL A 59 24.42 3.73 -12.69
CA VAL A 59 25.48 2.72 -12.59
C VAL A 59 24.98 1.31 -12.92
N GLY A 60 23.67 1.09 -12.84
CA GLY A 60 23.02 -0.17 -13.14
C GLY A 60 21.53 -0.17 -12.83
N ARG A 61 20.92 -1.34 -13.00
CA ARG A 61 19.51 -1.55 -12.67
C ARG A 61 19.24 -2.94 -12.14
N GLU A 62 18.26 -3.05 -11.24
CA GLU A 62 17.68 -4.31 -10.77
C GLU A 62 16.21 -4.41 -11.22
N ILE A 63 15.81 -5.59 -11.67
CA ILE A 63 14.47 -5.85 -12.16
C ILE A 63 13.72 -6.67 -11.10
N VAL A 64 12.67 -6.08 -10.55
CA VAL A 64 11.80 -6.71 -9.56
C VAL A 64 10.59 -7.29 -10.29
N ALA A 65 10.40 -8.60 -10.17
CA ALA A 65 9.33 -9.33 -10.84
C ALA A 65 8.14 -9.66 -9.92
N HIS A 66 8.38 -9.71 -8.61
CA HIS A 66 7.42 -10.06 -7.56
C HIS A 66 7.81 -9.36 -6.24
N GLU A 67 7.10 -9.60 -5.16
CA GLU A 67 7.53 -9.14 -3.83
C GLU A 67 8.92 -9.72 -3.50
N ALA A 68 9.85 -8.85 -3.14
CA ALA A 68 11.23 -9.27 -2.90
C ALA A 68 11.34 -10.19 -1.69
N SER A 69 12.19 -11.21 -1.80
CA SER A 69 12.59 -12.04 -0.70
C SER A 69 13.81 -11.45 0.04
N PRO A 70 14.04 -11.83 1.32
CA PRO A 70 15.25 -11.43 2.04
C PRO A 70 16.53 -11.84 1.31
N GLN A 71 16.52 -13.00 0.66
CA GLN A 71 17.65 -13.55 -0.06
C GLN A 71 18.01 -12.73 -1.32
N GLU A 72 17.00 -12.25 -2.06
CA GLU A 72 17.21 -11.36 -3.20
C GLU A 72 17.80 -10.03 -2.75
N ILE A 73 17.28 -9.45 -1.65
CA ILE A 73 17.82 -8.21 -1.09
C ILE A 73 19.28 -8.40 -0.68
N ASP A 74 19.62 -9.50 0.01
CA ASP A 74 21.00 -9.82 0.39
C ASP A 74 21.92 -9.92 -0.84
N GLN A 75 21.46 -10.55 -1.93
CA GLN A 75 22.21 -10.64 -3.18
C GLN A 75 22.47 -9.27 -3.82
N TRP A 76 21.46 -8.41 -3.87
CA TRP A 76 21.59 -7.04 -4.38
C TRP A 76 22.56 -6.22 -3.51
N VAL A 77 22.46 -6.33 -2.19
CA VAL A 77 23.34 -5.63 -1.25
C VAL A 77 24.79 -6.08 -1.44
N VAL A 78 25.05 -7.39 -1.56
CA VAL A 78 26.41 -7.91 -1.83
C VAL A 78 26.96 -7.37 -3.14
N ARG A 79 26.13 -7.32 -4.19
CA ARG A 79 26.53 -6.82 -5.52
C ARG A 79 26.88 -5.34 -5.52
N TRP A 80 26.12 -4.51 -4.83
CA TRP A 80 26.14 -3.05 -5.00
C TRP A 80 26.77 -2.28 -3.84
N ARG A 81 27.09 -2.93 -2.71
CA ARG A 81 27.67 -2.24 -1.55
C ARG A 81 28.96 -1.51 -1.92
N GLY A 82 29.02 -0.24 -1.54
CA GLY A 82 30.15 0.65 -1.84
C GLY A 82 30.17 1.24 -3.27
N GLN A 83 29.18 0.89 -4.12
CA GLN A 83 29.09 1.37 -5.50
C GLN A 83 27.93 2.34 -5.73
N VAL A 84 26.95 2.39 -4.83
CA VAL A 84 25.70 3.15 -4.96
C VAL A 84 25.61 4.18 -3.85
N GLN A 85 25.18 5.39 -4.19
CA GLN A 85 24.97 6.50 -3.25
C GLN A 85 23.50 6.98 -3.23
N ARG A 86 22.71 6.61 -4.25
CA ARG A 86 21.30 6.96 -4.38
C ARG A 86 20.53 5.86 -5.10
N VAL A 87 19.28 5.67 -4.72
CA VAL A 87 18.36 4.72 -5.36
C VAL A 87 17.22 5.48 -6.03
N VAL A 88 16.85 5.05 -7.23
CA VAL A 88 15.60 5.41 -7.91
C VAL A 88 14.74 4.17 -8.03
N ALA A 89 13.48 4.25 -7.67
CA ALA A 89 12.51 3.17 -7.80
C ALA A 89 11.36 3.62 -8.71
N ILE A 90 11.14 2.92 -9.83
CA ILE A 90 10.04 3.17 -10.77
C ILE A 90 9.26 1.88 -10.95
N GLY A 91 8.08 1.78 -10.33
CA GLY A 91 7.29 0.56 -10.38
C GLY A 91 6.12 0.56 -9.39
N GLY A 92 5.44 -0.57 -9.27
CA GLY A 92 4.42 -0.80 -8.26
C GLY A 92 5.00 -1.00 -6.85
N GLY A 93 4.12 -1.27 -5.88
CA GLY A 93 4.50 -1.43 -4.47
C GLY A 93 5.66 -2.38 -4.23
N SER A 94 5.69 -3.54 -4.91
CA SER A 94 6.79 -4.52 -4.80
C SER A 94 8.15 -3.93 -5.19
N VAL A 95 8.19 -3.10 -6.23
CA VAL A 95 9.43 -2.41 -6.67
C VAL A 95 9.87 -1.37 -5.65
N LEU A 96 8.92 -0.57 -5.16
CA LEU A 96 9.20 0.49 -4.19
C LEU A 96 9.68 -0.11 -2.86
N ASP A 97 9.06 -1.19 -2.40
CA ASP A 97 9.45 -1.87 -1.17
C ASP A 97 10.81 -2.57 -1.30
N ALA A 98 11.08 -3.23 -2.43
CA ALA A 98 12.39 -3.82 -2.71
C ALA A 98 13.51 -2.77 -2.70
N ALA A 99 13.28 -1.63 -3.34
CA ALA A 99 14.22 -0.51 -3.39
C ALA A 99 14.45 0.12 -2.01
N LYS A 100 13.37 0.29 -1.23
CA LYS A 100 13.41 0.82 0.14
C LYS A 100 14.19 -0.12 1.07
N ALA A 101 13.91 -1.43 1.00
CA ALA A 101 14.63 -2.44 1.75
C ALA A 101 16.12 -2.47 1.37
N PHE A 102 16.43 -2.46 0.09
CA PHE A 102 17.82 -2.38 -0.39
C PHE A 102 18.53 -1.11 0.10
N ALA A 103 17.89 0.07 -0.04
CA ALA A 103 18.47 1.34 0.40
C ALA A 103 18.81 1.34 1.89
N ALA A 104 18.02 0.66 2.72
CA ALA A 104 18.28 0.47 4.14
C ALA A 104 19.39 -0.58 4.35
N LEU A 105 19.23 -1.77 3.80
CA LEU A 105 20.10 -2.93 4.11
C LEU A 105 21.52 -2.78 3.56
N ILE A 106 21.75 -1.94 2.57
CA ILE A 106 23.13 -1.64 2.08
C ILE A 106 23.97 -0.96 3.17
N GLU A 107 23.34 -0.28 4.12
CA GLU A 107 23.96 0.39 5.26
C GLU A 107 23.98 -0.49 6.55
N HIS A 108 23.50 -1.73 6.47
CA HIS A 108 23.41 -2.63 7.62
C HIS A 108 24.14 -3.96 7.37
N PRO A 109 24.61 -4.64 8.45
CA PRO A 109 25.09 -6.02 8.32
C PRO A 109 24.00 -6.97 7.85
N LEU A 110 24.34 -7.93 6.99
CA LEU A 110 23.44 -8.98 6.54
C LEU A 110 23.39 -10.15 7.57
N PRO A 111 22.38 -11.03 7.51
CA PRO A 111 21.30 -11.08 6.51
C PRO A 111 20.10 -10.18 6.83
N THR A 112 19.31 -9.87 5.81
CA THR A 112 18.06 -9.09 5.87
C THR A 112 17.06 -9.63 6.91
N LEU A 113 16.94 -10.96 7.02
CA LEU A 113 16.06 -11.64 7.98
C LEU A 113 16.21 -11.15 9.41
N ARG A 114 17.42 -10.71 9.82
CA ARG A 114 17.66 -10.22 11.18
C ARG A 114 16.82 -9.00 11.57
N TYR A 115 16.37 -8.23 10.58
CA TYR A 115 15.69 -6.95 10.79
C TYR A 115 14.20 -6.99 10.48
N MET A 116 13.69 -8.09 9.92
CA MET A 116 12.28 -8.23 9.60
C MET A 116 11.43 -8.29 10.88
N GLU A 117 10.36 -7.51 10.91
CA GLU A 117 9.35 -7.61 11.97
C GLU A 117 8.85 -9.06 12.09
N LYS A 118 8.39 -9.45 13.25
CA LYS A 118 7.89 -10.80 13.61
C LYS A 118 8.97 -11.89 13.74
N VAL A 119 10.05 -11.88 12.96
CA VAL A 119 11.02 -12.98 12.88
C VAL A 119 12.47 -12.56 13.16
N GLY A 120 12.80 -11.28 13.02
CA GLY A 120 14.14 -10.75 13.22
C GLY A 120 14.53 -10.63 14.69
N ASP A 121 15.84 -10.71 14.94
CA ASP A 121 16.46 -10.61 16.27
C ASP A 121 17.18 -9.28 16.50
N SER A 122 17.25 -8.41 15.50
CA SER A 122 18.03 -7.19 15.52
C SER A 122 17.18 -5.95 15.19
N LYS A 123 17.51 -4.84 15.86
CA LYS A 123 16.89 -3.54 15.54
C LYS A 123 17.62 -2.89 14.38
N ILE A 124 16.84 -2.32 13.44
CA ILE A 124 17.38 -1.54 12.34
C ILE A 124 17.68 -0.11 12.84
N SER A 125 18.81 0.47 12.42
CA SER A 125 19.27 1.77 12.94
C SER A 125 18.64 2.98 12.24
N GLY A 126 18.00 2.78 11.09
CA GLY A 126 17.48 3.86 10.26
C GLY A 126 18.51 4.52 9.34
N ALA A 127 19.72 4.00 9.25
CA ALA A 127 20.65 4.35 8.17
C ALA A 127 20.06 3.86 6.84
N THR A 128 20.11 4.70 5.80
CA THR A 128 19.55 4.39 4.48
C THR A 128 20.15 5.31 3.42
N LEU A 129 20.27 4.83 2.19
CA LEU A 129 20.57 5.69 1.06
C LEU A 129 19.37 6.59 0.70
N PRO A 130 19.61 7.77 0.09
CA PRO A 130 18.56 8.57 -0.51
C PRO A 130 17.76 7.76 -1.54
N LEU A 131 16.42 7.88 -1.48
CA LEU A 131 15.50 7.18 -2.37
C LEU A 131 14.54 8.18 -3.05
N ILE A 132 14.43 8.08 -4.38
CA ILE A 132 13.40 8.71 -5.20
C ILE A 132 12.41 7.61 -5.60
N ALA A 133 11.17 7.75 -5.17
CA ALA A 133 10.09 6.77 -5.43
C ALA A 133 9.09 7.31 -6.45
N ILE A 134 8.85 6.52 -7.50
CA ILE A 134 7.96 6.85 -8.63
C ILE A 134 6.98 5.69 -8.82
N PRO A 135 5.79 5.75 -8.21
CA PRO A 135 4.81 4.68 -8.30
C PRO A 135 4.21 4.59 -9.71
N THR A 136 4.07 3.37 -10.23
CA THR A 136 3.35 3.06 -11.47
C THR A 136 2.00 2.39 -11.20
N THR A 137 1.62 2.26 -9.95
CA THR A 137 0.32 1.81 -9.44
C THR A 137 -0.12 2.74 -8.31
N ALA A 138 -1.42 2.88 -8.09
CA ALA A 138 -1.99 3.74 -7.06
C ALA A 138 -2.73 2.88 -6.03
N GLY A 139 -2.00 2.37 -5.04
CA GLY A 139 -2.56 1.44 -4.03
C GLY A 139 -1.82 1.49 -2.71
N THR A 140 -0.61 0.97 -2.67
CA THR A 140 0.14 0.71 -1.43
C THR A 140 0.59 1.96 -0.67
N GLY A 141 0.72 3.11 -1.35
CA GLY A 141 1.32 4.31 -0.77
C GLY A 141 2.78 4.14 -0.36
N SER A 142 3.49 3.14 -0.92
CA SER A 142 4.88 2.86 -0.53
C SER A 142 5.83 4.03 -0.79
N GLU A 143 5.50 4.92 -1.71
CA GLU A 143 6.25 6.14 -1.99
C GLU A 143 6.28 7.15 -0.83
N VAL A 144 5.43 6.96 0.20
CA VAL A 144 5.34 7.87 1.35
C VAL A 144 5.33 7.13 2.70
N THR A 145 5.35 5.80 2.69
CA THR A 145 5.36 5.02 3.93
C THR A 145 6.77 4.70 4.41
N GLN A 146 6.89 4.44 5.71
CA GLN A 146 8.14 4.16 6.42
C GLN A 146 8.51 2.67 6.46
N ASN A 147 7.72 1.80 5.86
CA ASN A 147 7.92 0.36 5.86
C ASN A 147 8.18 -0.16 4.44
N ALA A 148 8.94 -1.25 4.37
CA ALA A 148 9.11 -2.07 3.18
C ALA A 148 8.62 -3.48 3.50
N VAL A 149 7.64 -3.96 2.75
CA VAL A 149 7.08 -5.30 2.91
C VAL A 149 7.93 -6.30 2.13
N ILE A 150 8.32 -7.39 2.77
CA ILE A 150 9.16 -8.45 2.23
C ILE A 150 8.51 -9.78 2.52
N THR A 151 8.56 -10.68 1.57
CA THR A 151 7.97 -12.02 1.69
C THR A 151 9.04 -13.11 1.64
N ASP A 152 9.22 -13.81 2.75
CA ASP A 152 10.08 -14.99 2.82
C ASP A 152 9.25 -16.26 2.70
N THR A 153 9.25 -16.84 1.51
CA THR A 153 8.55 -18.10 1.21
C THR A 153 9.41 -19.34 1.48
N GLN A 154 10.71 -19.17 1.70
CA GLN A 154 11.65 -20.30 1.75
C GLN A 154 11.97 -20.74 3.18
N VAL A 155 12.29 -19.81 4.08
CA VAL A 155 12.80 -20.11 5.41
C VAL A 155 11.73 -19.93 6.48
N THR A 156 11.21 -18.73 6.63
CA THR A 156 10.27 -18.40 7.72
C THR A 156 8.81 -18.50 7.31
N LYS A 157 8.52 -18.48 6.01
CA LYS A 157 7.16 -18.43 5.44
C LYS A 157 6.35 -17.27 6.04
N VAL A 158 6.96 -16.11 6.09
CA VAL A 158 6.38 -14.90 6.69
C VAL A 158 6.44 -13.74 5.72
N LYS A 159 5.33 -13.00 5.66
CA LYS A 159 5.26 -11.66 5.08
C LYS A 159 5.36 -10.64 6.21
N ALA A 160 6.41 -9.84 6.20
CA ALA A 160 6.69 -8.87 7.26
C ALA A 160 7.39 -7.64 6.71
N SER A 161 7.46 -6.59 7.54
CA SER A 161 8.09 -5.33 7.16
C SER A 161 9.49 -5.18 7.76
N LEU A 162 10.34 -4.47 7.03
CA LEU A 162 11.38 -3.63 7.61
C LEU A 162 10.77 -2.25 7.86
N ARG A 163 11.03 -1.65 9.01
CA ARG A 163 10.40 -0.37 9.36
C ARG A 163 11.33 0.55 10.12
N HIS A 164 11.45 1.77 9.61
CA HIS A 164 12.04 2.89 10.34
C HIS A 164 11.56 4.22 9.75
N ASN A 165 11.44 5.26 10.58
CA ASN A 165 10.98 6.58 10.14
C ASN A 165 11.79 7.16 8.97
N ASN A 166 13.09 6.88 8.93
CA ASN A 166 13.99 7.37 7.89
C ASN A 166 13.82 6.64 6.54
N PHE A 167 13.02 5.57 6.47
CA PHE A 167 12.82 4.80 5.23
C PHE A 167 11.74 5.39 4.34
N VAL A 168 11.06 6.45 4.77
CA VAL A 168 10.22 7.25 3.87
C VAL A 168 11.10 7.80 2.75
N PRO A 169 10.75 7.55 1.47
CA PRO A 169 11.51 8.08 0.34
C PRO A 169 11.64 9.60 0.44
N GLN A 170 12.83 10.12 0.14
CA GLN A 170 13.07 11.57 0.25
C GLN A 170 12.27 12.35 -0.80
N VAL A 171 12.10 11.76 -1.99
CA VAL A 171 11.35 12.35 -3.08
C VAL A 171 10.31 11.35 -3.57
N ALA A 172 9.09 11.80 -3.79
CA ALA A 172 8.06 11.07 -4.51
C ALA A 172 7.67 11.83 -5.79
N ILE A 173 7.47 11.10 -6.89
CA ILE A 173 6.99 11.66 -8.16
C ILE A 173 5.75 10.87 -8.57
N LEU A 174 4.60 11.55 -8.53
CA LEU A 174 3.28 10.95 -8.73
C LEU A 174 2.70 11.42 -10.06
N ASP A 175 3.04 10.70 -11.13
CA ASP A 175 2.61 10.99 -12.50
C ASP A 175 1.48 10.06 -12.91
N PRO A 176 0.23 10.54 -13.09
CA PRO A 176 -0.91 9.70 -13.46
C PRO A 176 -0.77 9.02 -14.83
N ASP A 177 0.09 9.52 -15.73
CA ASP A 177 0.38 8.86 -16.99
C ASP A 177 1.04 7.48 -16.81
N LEU A 178 1.72 7.24 -15.69
CA LEU A 178 2.29 5.94 -15.33
C LEU A 178 1.23 4.87 -15.04
N LEU A 179 -0.01 5.25 -14.72
CA LEU A 179 -1.13 4.33 -14.51
C LEU A 179 -1.73 3.80 -15.82
N LYS A 180 -1.51 4.50 -16.95
CA LYS A 180 -2.11 4.14 -18.25
C LYS A 180 -1.67 2.78 -18.80
N GLY A 181 -0.50 2.31 -18.40
CA GLY A 181 0.04 1.00 -18.80
C GLY A 181 -0.38 -0.17 -17.92
N ALA A 182 -1.09 0.08 -16.82
CA ALA A 182 -1.52 -0.97 -15.90
C ALA A 182 -2.73 -1.73 -16.47
N PRO A 183 -2.76 -3.07 -16.37
CA PRO A 183 -3.96 -3.84 -16.67
C PRO A 183 -5.13 -3.39 -15.80
N ASP A 184 -6.35 -3.44 -16.36
CA ASP A 184 -7.58 -2.98 -15.69
C ASP A 184 -7.78 -3.56 -14.29
N HIS A 185 -7.52 -4.86 -14.13
CA HIS A 185 -7.66 -5.53 -12.84
C HIS A 185 -6.62 -5.05 -11.83
N VAL A 186 -5.37 -4.81 -12.26
CA VAL A 186 -4.32 -4.26 -11.38
C VAL A 186 -4.68 -2.85 -10.94
N LEU A 187 -5.16 -2.02 -11.86
CA LEU A 187 -5.61 -0.67 -11.55
C LEU A 187 -6.74 -0.68 -10.51
N ALA A 188 -7.72 -1.58 -10.69
CA ALA A 188 -8.84 -1.75 -9.77
C ALA A 188 -8.38 -2.26 -8.40
N TYR A 189 -7.55 -3.30 -8.36
CA TYR A 189 -7.06 -3.87 -7.09
C TYR A 189 -6.21 -2.87 -6.30
N CYS A 190 -5.36 -2.11 -6.98
CA CYS A 190 -4.58 -1.07 -6.32
C CYS A 190 -5.47 0.06 -5.79
N ALA A 191 -6.44 0.52 -6.57
CA ALA A 191 -7.33 1.59 -6.14
C ALA A 191 -8.17 1.21 -4.91
N ILE A 192 -8.72 -0.03 -4.87
CA ILE A 192 -9.48 -0.50 -3.70
C ILE A 192 -8.58 -0.69 -2.47
N ASP A 193 -7.31 -1.07 -2.65
CA ASP A 193 -6.33 -1.12 -1.58
C ASP A 193 -6.14 0.27 -0.95
N ALA A 194 -5.92 1.29 -1.78
CA ALA A 194 -5.84 2.68 -1.31
C ALA A 194 -7.11 3.13 -0.59
N PHE A 195 -8.30 2.74 -1.09
CA PHE A 195 -9.55 3.03 -0.42
C PHE A 195 -9.62 2.38 0.97
N THR A 196 -9.26 1.10 1.09
CA THR A 196 -9.28 0.40 2.38
C THR A 196 -8.26 0.97 3.37
N HIS A 197 -7.10 1.44 2.90
CA HIS A 197 -6.14 2.20 3.72
C HIS A 197 -6.79 3.44 4.35
N LEU A 198 -7.41 4.28 3.51
CA LEU A 198 -8.08 5.51 3.93
C LEU A 198 -9.24 5.22 4.88
N PHE A 199 -10.05 4.21 4.56
CA PHE A 199 -11.23 3.86 5.32
C PHE A 199 -10.89 3.30 6.71
N GLU A 200 -9.95 2.36 6.80
CA GLU A 200 -9.48 1.84 8.08
C GLU A 200 -8.74 2.89 8.90
N ALA A 201 -7.92 3.75 8.26
CA ALA A 201 -7.26 4.86 8.95
C ALA A 201 -8.25 5.89 9.49
N TYR A 202 -9.33 6.21 8.75
CA TYR A 202 -10.39 7.09 9.25
C TYR A 202 -11.07 6.52 10.50
N LEU A 203 -11.40 5.23 10.48
CA LEU A 203 -12.06 4.51 11.56
C LEU A 203 -11.11 4.11 12.70
N SER A 204 -9.82 4.35 12.58
CA SER A 204 -8.84 3.93 13.59
C SER A 204 -9.03 4.67 14.92
N LYS A 205 -8.86 3.93 16.03
CA LYS A 205 -8.86 4.50 17.38
C LYS A 205 -7.64 5.39 17.66
N THR A 206 -6.58 5.25 16.87
CA THR A 206 -5.35 6.05 16.96
C THR A 206 -5.34 7.22 15.98
N ALA A 207 -6.40 7.39 15.18
CA ALA A 207 -6.52 8.50 14.24
C ALA A 207 -6.57 9.85 14.97
N SER A 208 -5.80 10.80 14.46
CA SER A 208 -5.90 12.22 14.84
C SER A 208 -6.94 12.94 13.97
N SER A 209 -7.35 14.15 14.35
CA SER A 209 -8.21 14.98 13.51
C SER A 209 -7.57 15.21 12.13
N LEU A 210 -6.26 15.47 12.07
CA LEU A 210 -5.54 15.66 10.82
C LEU A 210 -5.61 14.42 9.93
N SER A 211 -5.30 13.22 10.47
CA SER A 211 -5.35 11.99 9.67
C SER A 211 -6.75 11.67 9.18
N ARG A 212 -7.81 11.99 9.96
CA ARG A 212 -9.21 11.84 9.52
C ARG A 212 -9.56 12.78 8.37
N GLU A 213 -9.15 14.05 8.44
CA GLU A 213 -9.38 15.00 7.35
C GLU A 213 -8.68 14.54 6.04
N MET A 214 -7.45 14.06 6.15
CA MET A 214 -6.72 13.51 5.01
C MET A 214 -7.39 12.25 4.46
N SER A 215 -7.84 11.34 5.34
CA SER A 215 -8.59 10.14 4.94
C SER A 215 -9.90 10.51 4.26
N LEU A 216 -10.66 11.45 4.81
CA LEU A 216 -11.92 11.92 4.21
C LEU A 216 -11.69 12.49 2.81
N SER A 217 -10.67 13.33 2.63
CA SER A 217 -10.30 13.86 1.31
C SER A 217 -9.99 12.76 0.32
N GLY A 218 -9.18 11.77 0.71
CA GLY A 218 -8.84 10.63 -0.15
C GLY A 218 -10.04 9.73 -0.47
N ILE A 219 -10.92 9.47 0.51
CA ILE A 219 -12.17 8.71 0.30
C ILE A 219 -13.06 9.44 -0.72
N HIS A 220 -13.25 10.74 -0.57
CA HIS A 220 -14.04 11.54 -1.51
C HIS A 220 -13.47 11.47 -2.92
N GLN A 221 -12.14 11.68 -3.07
CA GLN A 221 -11.46 11.58 -4.36
C GLN A 221 -11.65 10.18 -5.00
N PHE A 222 -11.50 9.12 -4.20
CA PHE A 222 -11.73 7.75 -4.68
C PHE A 222 -13.17 7.57 -5.18
N LEU A 223 -14.17 7.92 -4.39
CA LEU A 223 -15.58 7.70 -4.74
C LEU A 223 -15.99 8.48 -6.00
N CYS A 224 -15.46 9.67 -6.20
CA CYS A 224 -15.70 10.46 -7.41
C CYS A 224 -14.98 9.89 -8.64
N ALA A 225 -13.74 9.42 -8.48
CA ALA A 225 -12.89 8.97 -9.58
C ALA A 225 -13.18 7.53 -10.01
N TRP A 226 -13.54 6.67 -9.08
CA TRP A 226 -13.69 5.22 -9.29
C TRP A 226 -14.57 4.84 -10.49
N PRO A 227 -15.77 5.42 -10.68
CA PRO A 227 -16.65 5.02 -11.79
C PRO A 227 -16.05 5.29 -13.18
N VAL A 228 -15.11 6.24 -13.29
CA VAL A 228 -14.53 6.70 -14.57
C VAL A 228 -13.01 6.51 -14.64
N LEU A 229 -12.43 5.75 -13.71
CA LEU A 229 -10.99 5.56 -13.56
C LEU A 229 -10.27 5.13 -14.86
N LYS A 230 -10.91 4.26 -15.63
CA LYS A 230 -10.33 3.75 -16.89
C LYS A 230 -10.34 4.78 -18.03
N GLN A 231 -11.29 5.72 -18.02
CA GLN A 231 -11.57 6.63 -19.13
C GLN A 231 -10.98 8.04 -18.93
N SER A 232 -10.77 8.47 -17.66
CA SER A 232 -10.39 9.85 -17.35
C SER A 232 -8.95 9.96 -16.81
N ASP A 233 -8.19 10.91 -17.36
CA ASP A 233 -6.87 11.27 -16.83
C ASP A 233 -7.01 11.92 -15.45
N GLU A 234 -8.02 12.75 -15.25
CA GLU A 234 -8.34 13.40 -13.98
C GLU A 234 -8.69 12.38 -12.90
N ALA A 235 -9.41 11.30 -13.27
CA ALA A 235 -9.73 10.23 -12.35
C ALA A 235 -8.47 9.44 -11.94
N ARG A 236 -7.54 9.19 -12.86
CA ARG A 236 -6.24 8.58 -12.54
C ARG A 236 -5.42 9.44 -11.59
N GLU A 237 -5.40 10.75 -11.81
CA GLU A 237 -4.74 11.70 -10.93
C GLU A 237 -5.37 11.68 -9.53
N ALA A 238 -6.69 11.72 -9.43
CA ALA A 238 -7.40 11.67 -8.16
C ALA A 238 -7.14 10.36 -7.40
N ILE A 239 -7.12 9.20 -8.08
CA ILE A 239 -6.79 7.91 -7.45
C ILE A 239 -5.33 7.88 -6.99
N MET A 240 -4.39 8.46 -7.75
CA MET A 240 -2.99 8.55 -7.33
C MET A 240 -2.82 9.42 -6.09
N GLN A 241 -3.53 10.55 -6.02
CA GLN A 241 -3.56 11.40 -4.84
C GLN A 241 -4.23 10.69 -3.65
N ALA A 242 -5.32 9.97 -3.87
CA ALA A 242 -5.98 9.16 -2.83
C ALA A 242 -5.04 8.08 -2.27
N SER A 243 -4.28 7.40 -3.14
CA SER A 243 -3.26 6.41 -2.74
C SER A 243 -2.17 7.05 -1.87
N TYR A 244 -1.66 8.21 -2.27
CA TYR A 244 -0.66 8.94 -1.49
C TYR A 244 -1.20 9.36 -0.11
N LEU A 245 -2.43 9.88 -0.05
CA LEU A 245 -3.10 10.19 1.22
C LEU A 245 -3.31 8.93 2.06
N GLY A 246 -3.66 7.80 1.44
CA GLY A 246 -3.74 6.49 2.08
C GLY A 246 -2.43 6.09 2.75
N GLY A 247 -1.30 6.24 2.04
CA GLY A 247 0.04 5.98 2.58
C GLY A 247 0.39 6.87 3.79
N LEU A 248 0.07 8.16 3.73
CA LEU A 248 0.25 9.07 4.87
C LEU A 248 -0.61 8.67 6.07
N THR A 249 -1.90 8.42 5.83
CA THR A 249 -2.86 8.17 6.92
C THR A 249 -2.66 6.82 7.57
N LEU A 250 -2.31 5.76 6.81
CA LEU A 250 -1.95 4.48 7.39
C LEU A 250 -0.68 4.56 8.27
N SER A 251 0.27 5.41 7.89
CA SER A 251 1.48 5.63 8.68
C SER A 251 1.19 6.37 10.00
N MET A 252 0.20 7.26 10.01
CA MET A 252 -0.21 8.05 11.18
C MET A 252 -1.16 7.30 12.11
N ALA A 253 -2.13 6.59 11.55
CA ALA A 253 -3.26 6.00 12.28
C ALA A 253 -3.23 4.47 12.34
N GLY A 254 -2.37 3.83 11.55
CA GLY A 254 -2.34 2.37 11.41
C GLY A 254 -3.56 1.83 10.66
N LEU A 255 -3.57 0.52 10.50
CA LEU A 255 -4.59 -0.23 9.77
C LEU A 255 -5.41 -1.12 10.71
N GLY A 256 -6.55 -1.58 10.24
CA GLY A 256 -7.51 -2.35 11.02
C GLY A 256 -7.51 -3.84 10.67
N VAL A 257 -8.70 -4.44 10.75
CA VAL A 257 -8.91 -5.89 10.61
C VAL A 257 -8.81 -6.39 9.17
N ILE A 258 -9.19 -5.58 8.17
CA ILE A 258 -9.05 -5.95 6.75
C ILE A 258 -7.59 -6.28 6.46
N HIS A 259 -6.69 -5.35 6.75
CA HIS A 259 -5.26 -5.55 6.52
C HIS A 259 -4.63 -6.54 7.48
N GLY A 260 -5.19 -6.68 8.69
CA GLY A 260 -4.80 -7.73 9.63
C GLY A 260 -5.01 -9.14 9.09
N ILE A 261 -6.10 -9.36 8.34
CA ILE A 261 -6.42 -10.63 7.67
C ILE A 261 -5.64 -10.72 6.35
N ALA A 262 -5.69 -9.69 5.51
CA ALA A 262 -5.09 -9.71 4.18
C ALA A 262 -3.57 -9.94 4.21
N GLY A 263 -2.87 -9.42 5.22
CA GLY A 263 -1.44 -9.67 5.40
C GLY A 263 -1.10 -11.13 5.67
N GLU A 264 -1.93 -11.84 6.44
CA GLU A 264 -1.71 -13.26 6.72
C GLU A 264 -2.12 -14.15 5.53
N VAL A 265 -3.19 -13.80 4.80
CA VAL A 265 -3.55 -14.49 3.54
C VAL A 265 -2.43 -14.37 2.51
N GLY A 266 -1.85 -13.16 2.34
CA GLY A 266 -0.76 -12.92 1.40
C GLY A 266 0.56 -13.63 1.75
N ALA A 267 0.72 -14.13 2.98
CA ALA A 267 1.85 -14.98 3.37
C ALA A 267 1.65 -16.45 2.94
N LEU A 268 0.43 -16.85 2.65
CA LEU A 268 0.05 -18.25 2.34
C LEU A 268 -0.32 -18.47 0.87
N ARG A 269 -0.89 -17.47 0.23
CA ARG A 269 -1.41 -17.52 -1.16
C ARG A 269 -0.89 -16.32 -1.95
N ASP A 270 -0.54 -16.55 -3.20
CA ASP A 270 -0.09 -15.51 -4.14
C ASP A 270 -1.29 -14.79 -4.78
N TYR A 271 -2.19 -14.26 -3.92
CA TYR A 271 -3.28 -13.40 -4.34
C TYR A 271 -2.84 -11.94 -4.35
N HIS A 272 -3.36 -11.17 -5.31
CA HIS A 272 -3.10 -9.73 -5.30
C HIS A 272 -3.65 -9.10 -4.02
N HIS A 273 -2.80 -8.37 -3.27
CA HIS A 273 -3.16 -7.84 -1.94
C HIS A 273 -4.45 -7.01 -1.95
N GLY A 274 -4.57 -6.08 -2.90
CA GLY A 274 -5.78 -5.25 -3.03
C GLY A 274 -7.03 -6.04 -3.43
N GLN A 275 -6.90 -7.18 -4.15
CA GLN A 275 -8.03 -8.07 -4.40
C GLN A 275 -8.54 -8.68 -3.10
N VAL A 276 -7.63 -9.13 -2.24
CA VAL A 276 -7.98 -9.67 -0.92
C VAL A 276 -8.65 -8.60 -0.05
N CYS A 277 -8.10 -7.37 -0.04
CA CYS A 277 -8.70 -6.25 0.69
C CYS A 277 -10.12 -5.92 0.18
N GLY A 278 -10.31 -5.89 -1.15
CA GLY A 278 -11.62 -5.66 -1.77
C GLY A 278 -12.65 -6.74 -1.45
N ARG A 279 -12.23 -8.02 -1.38
CA ARG A 279 -13.09 -9.14 -0.98
C ARG A 279 -13.50 -9.06 0.49
N LEU A 280 -12.59 -8.67 1.37
CA LEU A 280 -12.86 -8.52 2.81
C LEU A 280 -13.70 -7.27 3.13
N LEU A 281 -13.77 -6.30 2.23
CA LEU A 281 -14.46 -5.04 2.49
C LEU A 281 -15.97 -5.24 2.69
N LEU A 282 -16.64 -6.11 1.91
CA LEU A 282 -18.08 -6.35 2.06
C LEU A 282 -18.45 -6.94 3.43
N PRO A 283 -17.90 -8.10 3.84
CA PRO A 283 -18.22 -8.65 5.17
C PRO A 283 -17.77 -7.70 6.30
N PHE A 284 -16.76 -6.88 6.10
CA PHE A 284 -16.38 -5.84 7.04
C PHE A 284 -17.47 -4.77 7.18
N LEU A 285 -18.04 -4.29 6.07
CA LEU A 285 -19.12 -3.30 6.06
C LEU A 285 -20.42 -3.86 6.71
N GLU A 286 -20.70 -5.13 6.51
CA GLU A 286 -21.83 -5.81 7.17
C GLU A 286 -21.66 -5.80 8.70
N LEU A 287 -20.48 -6.17 9.20
CA LEU A 287 -20.16 -6.11 10.62
C LEU A 287 -20.17 -4.67 11.17
N LEU A 288 -19.77 -3.69 10.37
CA LEU A 288 -19.89 -2.26 10.74
C LEU A 288 -21.33 -1.83 10.88
N GLY A 289 -22.20 -2.26 9.95
CA GLY A 289 -23.63 -1.94 9.97
C GLY A 289 -24.35 -2.49 11.21
N GLU A 290 -23.90 -3.63 11.72
CA GLU A 290 -24.42 -4.29 12.91
C GLU A 290 -23.75 -3.85 14.22
N SER A 291 -22.68 -3.04 14.12
CA SER A 291 -21.88 -2.65 15.29
C SER A 291 -22.67 -1.78 16.28
N GLU A 292 -22.70 -2.19 17.53
CA GLU A 292 -23.23 -1.40 18.65
C GLU A 292 -22.18 -0.45 19.28
N GLN A 293 -20.93 -0.47 18.82
CA GLN A 293 -19.86 0.37 19.36
C GLN A 293 -20.14 1.85 19.07
N PRO A 294 -20.40 2.68 20.11
CA PRO A 294 -20.87 4.07 19.90
C PRO A 294 -19.89 4.93 19.09
N GLN A 295 -18.59 4.81 19.35
CA GLN A 295 -17.58 5.60 18.66
C GLN A 295 -17.49 5.23 17.17
N GLN A 296 -17.64 3.97 16.84
CA GLN A 296 -17.63 3.50 15.46
C GLN A 296 -18.86 3.98 14.70
N ARG A 297 -20.04 3.88 15.32
CA ARG A 297 -21.26 4.41 14.73
C ARG A 297 -21.19 5.93 14.52
N ALA A 298 -20.67 6.66 15.50
CA ALA A 298 -20.51 8.11 15.38
C ALA A 298 -19.57 8.48 14.22
N LEU A 299 -18.43 7.81 14.09
CA LEU A 299 -17.48 8.03 12.98
C LEU A 299 -18.08 7.68 11.62
N MET A 300 -18.84 6.58 11.51
CA MET A 300 -19.52 6.21 10.27
C MET A 300 -20.59 7.24 9.89
N THR A 301 -21.37 7.71 10.85
CA THR A 301 -22.37 8.76 10.64
C THR A 301 -21.72 10.07 10.22
N GLU A 302 -20.65 10.49 10.91
CA GLU A 302 -19.89 11.69 10.57
C GLU A 302 -19.32 11.61 9.15
N LEU A 303 -18.65 10.50 8.79
CA LEU A 303 -18.10 10.27 7.47
C LEU A 303 -19.19 10.37 6.39
N ALA A 304 -20.31 9.70 6.61
CA ALA A 304 -21.42 9.68 5.67
C ALA A 304 -22.00 11.08 5.44
N LEU A 305 -22.28 11.83 6.50
CA LEU A 305 -22.82 13.20 6.39
C LEU A 305 -21.83 14.19 5.73
N ARG A 306 -20.54 13.96 5.88
CA ARG A 306 -19.53 14.80 5.22
C ARG A 306 -19.36 14.47 3.74
N LEU A 307 -19.60 13.22 3.33
CA LEU A 307 -19.55 12.80 1.94
C LEU A 307 -20.89 13.05 1.20
N PHE A 308 -22.02 12.91 1.91
CA PHE A 308 -23.38 12.98 1.39
C PHE A 308 -24.26 13.81 2.34
N PRO A 309 -24.13 15.14 2.37
CA PRO A 309 -24.83 16.01 3.33
C PRO A 309 -26.36 15.97 3.23
N GLU A 310 -26.89 15.54 2.09
CA GLU A 310 -28.33 15.41 1.83
C GLU A 310 -28.96 14.18 2.50
N GLU A 311 -28.15 13.17 2.85
CA GLU A 311 -28.61 11.89 3.38
C GLU A 311 -28.71 11.92 4.91
N GLN A 312 -29.80 12.50 5.44
CA GLN A 312 -29.97 12.76 6.88
C GLN A 312 -30.62 11.60 7.65
N ASP A 313 -31.48 10.79 7.01
CA ASP A 313 -32.30 9.79 7.74
C ASP A 313 -31.49 8.60 8.25
N SER A 314 -30.58 8.06 7.43
CA SER A 314 -29.75 6.90 7.79
C SER A 314 -28.37 6.99 7.13
N PRO A 315 -27.57 8.03 7.43
CA PRO A 315 -26.36 8.34 6.64
C PRO A 315 -25.34 7.21 6.65
N ALA A 316 -25.09 6.57 7.78
CA ALA A 316 -24.13 5.45 7.84
C ALA A 316 -24.59 4.25 6.99
N ARG A 317 -25.88 3.92 7.00
CA ARG A 317 -26.44 2.85 6.18
C ARG A 317 -26.37 3.18 4.70
N PHE A 318 -26.71 4.41 4.34
CA PHE A 318 -26.57 4.89 2.97
C PHE A 318 -25.12 4.75 2.45
N LEU A 319 -24.13 5.17 3.26
CA LEU A 319 -22.71 5.05 2.88
C LEU A 319 -22.31 3.59 2.66
N ILE A 320 -22.70 2.67 3.53
CA ILE A 320 -22.46 1.23 3.39
C ILE A 320 -23.05 0.71 2.08
N ASP A 321 -24.31 0.99 1.82
CA ASP A 321 -25.02 0.56 0.62
C ASP A 321 -24.42 1.18 -0.66
N PHE A 322 -23.94 2.42 -0.58
CA PHE A 322 -23.28 3.10 -1.68
C PHE A 322 -21.92 2.41 -2.03
N ILE A 323 -21.07 2.18 -1.03
CA ILE A 323 -19.77 1.52 -1.22
C ILE A 323 -19.99 0.11 -1.78
N THR A 324 -20.94 -0.65 -1.22
CA THR A 324 -21.26 -2.02 -1.66
C THR A 324 -21.63 -2.07 -3.13
N ARG A 325 -22.50 -1.17 -3.58
CA ARG A 325 -22.99 -1.16 -4.97
C ARG A 325 -21.93 -0.66 -5.96
N HIS A 326 -21.15 0.33 -5.60
CA HIS A 326 -20.30 1.06 -6.55
C HIS A 326 -18.84 0.65 -6.51
N ALA A 327 -18.31 0.21 -5.39
CA ALA A 327 -16.89 -0.10 -5.25
C ALA A 327 -16.57 -1.60 -5.13
N ILE A 328 -17.46 -2.41 -4.57
CA ILE A 328 -17.17 -3.81 -4.23
C ILE A 328 -17.53 -4.79 -5.35
N ALA A 329 -18.61 -4.57 -6.09
CA ALA A 329 -19.11 -5.51 -7.08
C ALA A 329 -18.04 -6.07 -8.06
N PRO A 330 -17.07 -5.29 -8.56
CA PRO A 330 -16.03 -5.80 -9.45
C PRO A 330 -15.13 -6.89 -8.84
N PHE A 331 -15.03 -6.98 -7.52
CA PHE A 331 -14.12 -7.92 -6.82
C PHE A 331 -14.73 -9.30 -6.58
N TRP A 332 -16.01 -9.50 -6.87
CA TRP A 332 -16.73 -10.74 -6.64
C TRP A 332 -16.80 -11.65 -7.87
N GLN A 333 -16.10 -11.30 -8.94
CA GLN A 333 -16.08 -12.09 -10.18
C GLN A 333 -15.13 -13.30 -10.10
N ASP A 334 -14.03 -13.20 -9.34
CA ASP A 334 -13.05 -14.25 -9.18
C ASP A 334 -13.27 -15.00 -7.87
N GLU A 335 -13.10 -16.31 -7.88
CA GLU A 335 -13.19 -17.13 -6.69
C GLU A 335 -11.83 -17.19 -6.00
N LEU A 336 -11.77 -16.76 -4.73
CA LEU A 336 -10.60 -16.92 -3.87
C LEU A 336 -10.90 -18.02 -2.85
N SER A 337 -9.92 -18.90 -2.61
CA SER A 337 -10.09 -20.01 -1.68
C SER A 337 -9.00 -20.10 -0.63
N LEU A 338 -9.33 -20.69 0.52
CA LEU A 338 -8.39 -21.09 1.57
C LEU A 338 -8.70 -22.52 2.01
N SER A 339 -7.68 -23.30 2.27
CA SER A 339 -7.84 -24.59 2.95
C SER A 339 -8.21 -24.39 4.42
N LYS A 340 -8.77 -25.40 5.07
CA LYS A 340 -9.05 -25.37 6.52
C LYS A 340 -7.81 -25.09 7.38
N ALA A 341 -6.66 -25.61 6.95
CA ALA A 341 -5.40 -25.38 7.64
C ALA A 341 -4.95 -23.91 7.52
N GLU A 342 -5.05 -23.31 6.33
CA GLU A 342 -4.73 -21.90 6.11
C GLU A 342 -5.69 -20.98 6.88
N LEU A 343 -7.00 -21.30 6.86
CA LEU A 343 -7.99 -20.57 7.67
C LEU A 343 -7.59 -20.56 9.15
N ALA A 344 -7.18 -21.70 9.71
CA ALA A 344 -6.74 -21.77 11.10
C ALA A 344 -5.52 -20.87 11.37
N ILE A 345 -4.52 -20.86 10.47
CA ILE A 345 -3.33 -20.01 10.56
C ILE A 345 -3.72 -18.53 10.50
N VAL A 346 -4.59 -18.15 9.55
CA VAL A 346 -5.03 -16.76 9.40
C VAL A 346 -5.78 -16.30 10.65
N LEU A 347 -6.67 -17.12 11.21
CA LEU A 347 -7.41 -16.79 12.43
C LEU A 347 -6.50 -16.64 13.65
N GLU A 348 -5.46 -17.47 13.76
CA GLU A 348 -4.50 -17.40 14.86
C GLU A 348 -3.63 -16.13 14.77
N LYS A 349 -3.14 -15.79 13.59
CA LYS A 349 -2.12 -14.74 13.39
C LYS A 349 -2.71 -13.36 13.10
N SER A 350 -3.92 -13.28 12.50
CA SER A 350 -4.53 -12.00 12.15
C SER A 350 -4.90 -11.17 13.37
N ASN A 351 -4.87 -9.86 13.23
CA ASN A 351 -5.15 -8.92 14.31
C ASN A 351 -6.03 -7.76 13.86
N SER A 352 -6.56 -7.02 14.83
CA SER A 352 -7.35 -5.80 14.61
C SER A 352 -6.83 -4.64 15.47
N LYS A 353 -5.53 -4.53 15.59
CA LYS A 353 -4.81 -3.74 16.60
C LYS A 353 -5.26 -2.29 16.74
N ASN A 354 -5.59 -1.62 15.63
CA ASN A 354 -5.97 -0.21 15.62
C ASN A 354 -7.48 0.02 15.50
N SER A 355 -8.28 -1.04 15.45
CA SER A 355 -9.74 -0.94 15.42
C SER A 355 -10.32 -0.60 16.81
N TRP A 356 -11.47 0.08 16.85
CA TRP A 356 -12.24 0.30 18.09
C TRP A 356 -12.78 -1.00 18.66
N LEU A 357 -13.15 -1.94 17.78
CA LEU A 357 -13.56 -3.27 18.16
C LEU A 357 -12.33 -4.19 18.22
N SER A 358 -12.27 -4.99 19.28
CA SER A 358 -11.47 -6.20 19.27
C SER A 358 -12.28 -7.25 18.51
N TYR A 359 -12.10 -7.32 17.19
CA TYR A 359 -12.77 -8.33 16.39
C TYR A 359 -12.43 -9.72 16.92
N THR A 360 -13.43 -10.43 17.43
CA THR A 360 -13.28 -11.78 17.97
C THR A 360 -12.83 -12.75 16.88
N THR A 361 -12.33 -13.91 17.25
CA THR A 361 -12.00 -14.96 16.29
C THR A 361 -13.22 -15.34 15.45
N GLU A 362 -14.42 -15.34 16.04
CA GLU A 362 -15.68 -15.62 15.34
C GLU A 362 -16.00 -14.54 14.31
N GLN A 363 -15.91 -13.26 14.66
CA GLN A 363 -16.14 -12.16 13.72
C GLN A 363 -15.13 -12.16 12.57
N ARG A 364 -13.84 -12.41 12.86
CA ARG A 364 -12.82 -12.55 11.81
C ARG A 364 -13.09 -13.77 10.93
N ARG A 365 -13.60 -14.86 11.51
CA ARG A 365 -14.03 -16.03 10.75
C ARG A 365 -15.19 -15.69 9.82
N LEU A 366 -16.22 -14.98 10.30
CA LEU A 366 -17.33 -14.52 9.46
C LEU A 366 -16.85 -13.68 8.27
N MET A 367 -15.89 -12.79 8.51
CA MET A 367 -15.29 -12.00 7.41
C MET A 367 -14.59 -12.89 6.39
N ILE A 368 -13.84 -13.91 6.83
CA ILE A 368 -13.11 -14.80 5.93
C ILE A 368 -14.09 -15.72 5.19
N ASP A 369 -15.07 -16.31 5.88
CA ASP A 369 -16.09 -17.19 5.27
C ASP A 369 -16.96 -16.41 4.25
N GLY A 370 -17.17 -15.10 4.48
CA GLY A 370 -17.83 -14.21 3.53
C GLY A 370 -16.98 -13.80 2.33
N ALA A 371 -15.66 -13.85 2.43
CA ALA A 371 -14.74 -13.40 1.39
C ALA A 371 -14.12 -14.53 0.58
N PHE A 372 -14.00 -15.74 1.13
CA PHE A 372 -13.27 -16.88 0.56
C PHE A 372 -14.10 -18.15 0.58
N LEU A 373 -13.90 -18.99 -0.43
CA LEU A 373 -14.35 -20.37 -0.39
C LEU A 373 -13.42 -21.19 0.53
N ILE A 374 -13.99 -21.87 1.52
CA ILE A 374 -13.20 -22.77 2.38
C ILE A 374 -13.23 -24.17 1.78
N GLU A 375 -12.06 -24.63 1.32
CA GLU A 375 -11.88 -25.94 0.71
C GLU A 375 -12.23 -27.05 1.72
N THR A 376 -13.01 -28.03 1.30
CA THR A 376 -13.54 -29.09 2.16
C THR A 376 -12.57 -30.24 2.43
N GLN A 377 -11.40 -30.25 1.75
CA GLN A 377 -10.41 -31.34 1.92
C GLN A 377 -9.31 -30.97 2.93
#